data_6a225d1c12104259e02f494ba2e457f3
#
_entry.id   6a225d1c12104259e02f494ba2e457f3
#
_cell.length_a   1.000
_cell.length_b   1.000
_cell.length_c   1.000
_cell.angle_alpha   90.00
_cell.angle_beta   90.00
_cell.angle_gamma   90.00
#
_symmetry.space_group_name_H-M   'P 1'
#
loop_
_entity.id
_entity.type
_entity.pdbx_description
1 polymer ?
#
loop_
_entity_poly.entity_id
_entity_poly.type
_entity_poly.pdbx_seq_one_letter_code
_entity_poly.pdbx_strand_id
1 'polypeptide(L)'
;MRTIKVEALTKEAFAPFGQYYTMDAPEGYPLSGELHRFFPDRLVAYQGQNVAFSPILVKKPTEMKITAIEYHTTTCEMIMPLNDDMILHVAPPSAGKPLPEYTRAFLVPKHTLIKMNACVWHLAPLPANAPELCAMIVLPECTYMNDCTVVELKDDEQFIIEK
;
A
#
# COMPACT_ATOMS: atom_id res chain seq x y z
N MET A 1 2.15 -23.39 -7.53
CA MET A 1 1.95 -21.95 -7.32
C MET A 1 2.39 -21.60 -5.91
N ARG A 2 3.10 -20.51 -5.74
CA ARG A 2 3.62 -20.07 -4.44
C ARG A 2 2.49 -19.48 -3.59
N THR A 3 2.56 -19.67 -2.27
CA THR A 3 1.64 -19.07 -1.30
C THR A 3 2.40 -18.11 -0.40
N ILE A 4 1.84 -16.91 -0.17
CA ILE A 4 2.37 -15.87 0.71
C ILE A 4 1.39 -15.69 1.86
N LYS A 5 1.83 -15.88 3.09
CA LYS A 5 1.02 -15.65 4.28
C LYS A 5 1.00 -14.16 4.62
N VAL A 6 -0.16 -13.70 5.07
CA VAL A 6 -0.31 -12.32 5.54
C VAL A 6 0.40 -12.16 6.88
N GLU A 7 1.24 -11.14 6.97
CA GLU A 7 2.02 -10.77 8.15
C GLU A 7 1.40 -9.57 8.86
N ALA A 8 1.69 -9.45 10.15
CA ALA A 8 1.38 -8.22 10.88
C ALA A 8 2.24 -7.06 10.37
N LEU A 9 1.63 -5.88 10.22
CA LEU A 9 2.33 -4.67 9.85
C LEU A 9 3.17 -4.17 11.04
N THR A 10 4.49 -4.17 10.92
CA THR A 10 5.40 -3.56 11.88
C THR A 10 6.35 -2.59 11.19
N LYS A 11 6.90 -1.62 11.94
CA LYS A 11 7.82 -0.61 11.39
C LYS A 11 9.06 -1.28 10.78
N GLU A 12 9.60 -2.28 11.44
CA GLU A 12 10.78 -3.04 11.02
C GLU A 12 10.51 -3.86 9.75
N ALA A 13 9.37 -4.54 9.73
CA ALA A 13 9.00 -5.42 8.63
C ALA A 13 8.67 -4.63 7.35
N PHE A 14 8.09 -3.44 7.47
CA PHE A 14 7.70 -2.58 6.35
C PHE A 14 8.79 -1.59 5.91
N ALA A 15 9.81 -1.35 6.73
CA ALA A 15 10.89 -0.38 6.45
C ALA A 15 11.52 -0.48 5.04
N PRO A 16 11.74 -1.68 4.44
CA PRO A 16 12.28 -1.80 3.10
C PRO A 16 11.37 -1.23 2.00
N PHE A 17 10.06 -1.15 2.27
CA PHE A 17 9.04 -0.76 1.30
C PHE A 17 8.55 0.68 1.50
N GLY A 18 8.69 1.22 2.69
CA GLY A 18 8.19 2.56 3.00
C GLY A 18 7.97 2.81 4.48
N GLN A 19 6.97 3.61 4.77
CA GLN A 19 6.59 4.02 6.12
C GLN A 19 5.07 3.97 6.26
N TYR A 20 4.58 3.95 7.49
CA TYR A 20 3.16 4.06 7.78
C TYR A 20 2.90 4.81 9.08
N TYR A 21 1.66 5.30 9.22
CA TYR A 21 1.18 5.93 10.44
C TYR A 21 -0.32 5.69 10.63
N THR A 22 -0.73 5.32 11.85
CA THR A 22 -2.14 5.07 12.19
C THR A 22 -2.80 6.35 12.64
N MET A 23 -3.89 6.77 11.95
CA MET A 23 -4.50 8.09 12.12
C MET A 23 -5.46 8.16 13.32
N ASP A 24 -6.13 7.09 13.65
CA ASP A 24 -7.11 7.02 14.76
C ASP A 24 -6.49 6.64 16.11
N ALA A 25 -5.24 6.15 16.10
CA ALA A 25 -4.46 5.88 17.30
C ALA A 25 -3.08 6.56 17.22
N PRO A 26 -3.04 7.91 17.20
CA PRO A 26 -1.81 8.65 16.95
C PRO A 26 -0.82 8.53 18.10
N GLU A 27 0.43 8.23 17.76
CA GLU A 27 1.57 8.17 18.67
C GLU A 27 2.44 9.44 18.57
N GLY A 28 3.24 9.66 19.60
CA GLY A 28 4.22 10.75 19.67
C GLY A 28 3.68 11.98 20.40
N TYR A 29 4.45 13.07 20.36
CA TYR A 29 4.15 14.28 21.11
C TYR A 29 3.13 15.16 20.37
N PRO A 30 1.96 15.49 20.97
CA PRO A 30 0.97 16.34 20.37
C PRO A 30 1.22 17.82 20.66
N LEU A 31 0.77 18.69 19.77
CA LEU A 31 0.45 20.08 20.09
C LEU A 31 -0.97 20.09 20.67
N SER A 32 -1.10 20.46 21.94
CA SER A 32 -2.37 20.35 22.67
C SER A 32 -2.96 21.70 23.01
N GLY A 33 -4.26 21.84 22.85
CA GLY A 33 -5.11 22.93 23.34
C GLY A 33 -6.21 22.37 24.23
N GLU A 34 -7.09 23.23 24.70
CA GLU A 34 -8.20 22.87 25.61
C GLU A 34 -9.12 21.80 25.01
N LEU A 35 -9.38 21.89 23.69
CA LEU A 35 -10.36 21.04 22.99
C LEU A 35 -9.73 20.10 21.93
N HIS A 36 -8.39 20.09 21.78
CA HIS A 36 -7.76 19.32 20.73
C HIS A 36 -6.37 18.81 21.10
N ARG A 37 -5.96 17.75 20.41
CA ARG A 37 -4.58 17.30 20.30
C ARG A 37 -4.26 17.12 18.81
N PHE A 38 -3.25 17.83 18.35
CA PHE A 38 -2.78 17.75 16.96
C PHE A 38 -1.40 17.07 16.92
N PHE A 39 -1.23 16.11 16.04
CA PHE A 39 -0.01 15.33 15.87
C PHE A 39 0.62 15.70 14.51
N PRO A 40 1.41 16.79 14.43
CA PRO A 40 1.98 17.25 13.17
C PRO A 40 3.05 16.33 12.62
N ASP A 41 3.23 16.35 11.29
CA ASP A 41 4.37 15.82 10.53
C ASP A 41 4.69 14.33 10.77
N ARG A 42 3.65 13.51 10.97
CA ARG A 42 3.83 12.06 11.27
C ARG A 42 4.22 11.24 10.06
N LEU A 43 3.73 11.62 8.89
CA LEU A 43 4.11 11.01 7.63
C LEU A 43 4.26 12.10 6.58
N VAL A 44 5.46 12.28 6.06
CA VAL A 44 5.79 13.33 5.11
C VAL A 44 6.06 12.71 3.74
N ALA A 45 5.44 13.27 2.70
CA ALA A 45 5.67 12.89 1.32
C ALA A 45 5.97 14.14 0.48
N TYR A 46 6.96 14.01 -0.40
CA TYR A 46 7.24 15.00 -1.44
C TYR A 46 6.92 14.37 -2.78
N GLN A 47 6.02 15.02 -3.54
CA GLN A 47 5.54 14.50 -4.83
C GLN A 47 5.96 15.34 -6.04
N GLY A 48 6.59 16.50 -5.82
CA GLY A 48 7.14 17.36 -6.88
C GLY A 48 6.12 18.04 -7.80
N GLN A 49 4.83 17.70 -7.68
CA GLN A 49 3.74 18.18 -8.52
C GLN A 49 2.40 18.09 -7.77
N ASN A 50 1.29 18.50 -8.42
CA ASN A 50 -0.04 18.37 -7.85
C ASN A 50 -0.35 16.92 -7.50
N VAL A 51 -1.03 16.72 -6.38
CA VAL A 51 -1.49 15.40 -5.92
C VAL A 51 -2.99 15.27 -6.05
N ALA A 52 -3.42 14.08 -6.46
CA ALA A 52 -4.81 13.68 -6.52
C ALA A 52 -5.11 12.74 -5.34
N PHE A 53 -6.27 12.93 -4.73
CA PHE A 53 -6.86 12.06 -3.71
C PHE A 53 -8.00 11.29 -4.36
N SER A 54 -7.80 10.01 -4.60
CA SER A 54 -8.70 9.19 -5.42
C SER A 54 -9.23 8.00 -4.63
N PRO A 55 -10.55 7.71 -4.67
CA PRO A 55 -11.06 6.48 -4.09
C PRO A 55 -10.76 5.30 -5.01
N ILE A 56 -10.43 4.16 -4.40
CA ILE A 56 -10.45 2.85 -5.04
C ILE A 56 -11.46 1.95 -4.33
N LEU A 57 -12.28 1.25 -5.11
CA LEU A 57 -13.22 0.24 -4.62
C LEU A 57 -12.77 -1.12 -5.14
N VAL A 58 -12.46 -2.04 -4.22
CA VAL A 58 -11.97 -3.38 -4.56
C VAL A 58 -12.88 -4.43 -3.98
N LYS A 59 -13.53 -5.22 -4.83
CA LYS A 59 -14.34 -6.36 -4.40
C LYS A 59 -13.46 -7.50 -3.91
N LYS A 60 -13.92 -8.17 -2.85
CA LYS A 60 -13.23 -9.35 -2.34
C LYS A 60 -13.26 -10.48 -3.37
N PRO A 61 -12.10 -10.93 -3.86
CA PRO A 61 -12.07 -12.05 -4.80
C PRO A 61 -12.36 -13.37 -4.06
N THR A 62 -12.78 -14.40 -4.80
CA THR A 62 -12.93 -15.76 -4.26
C THR A 62 -11.58 -16.38 -3.89
N GLU A 63 -10.54 -16.02 -4.62
CA GLU A 63 -9.15 -16.40 -4.36
C GLU A 63 -8.26 -15.16 -4.52
N MET A 64 -7.40 -14.91 -3.55
CA MET A 64 -6.47 -13.78 -3.59
C MET A 64 -5.25 -14.12 -4.45
N LYS A 65 -5.49 -14.43 -5.72
CA LYS A 65 -4.47 -14.76 -6.70
C LYS A 65 -3.94 -13.48 -7.36
N ILE A 66 -2.63 -13.31 -7.34
CA ILE A 66 -1.93 -12.18 -7.97
C ILE A 66 -1.30 -12.65 -9.28
N THR A 67 -1.74 -12.05 -10.37
CA THR A 67 -1.31 -12.34 -11.75
C THR A 67 -0.56 -11.18 -12.40
N ALA A 68 -0.63 -9.99 -11.81
CA ALA A 68 0.08 -8.80 -12.27
C ALA A 68 0.57 -7.99 -11.07
N ILE A 69 1.59 -7.19 -11.28
CA ILE A 69 2.10 -6.21 -10.30
C ILE A 69 2.53 -4.94 -11.03
N GLU A 70 2.58 -3.83 -10.30
CA GLU A 70 2.96 -2.53 -10.83
C GLU A 70 3.97 -1.81 -9.95
N TYR A 71 4.59 -0.76 -10.50
CA TYR A 71 5.41 0.17 -9.75
C TYR A 71 5.41 1.56 -10.40
N HIS A 72 5.76 2.57 -9.59
CA HIS A 72 5.95 3.95 -10.00
C HIS A 72 7.41 4.34 -9.80
N THR A 73 8.05 4.98 -10.80
CA THR A 73 9.50 5.23 -10.78
C THR A 73 9.88 6.53 -10.10
N THR A 74 9.03 7.55 -10.18
CA THR A 74 9.36 8.93 -9.78
C THR A 74 8.59 9.41 -8.55
N THR A 75 7.59 8.65 -8.12
CA THR A 75 6.71 9.04 -7.02
C THR A 75 6.56 7.94 -5.97
N CYS A 76 6.29 8.34 -4.74
CA CYS A 76 5.75 7.44 -3.72
C CYS A 76 4.23 7.36 -3.88
N GLU A 77 3.64 6.19 -3.62
CA GLU A 77 2.20 6.06 -3.48
C GLU A 77 1.80 6.06 -2.01
N MET A 78 0.74 6.80 -1.70
CA MET A 78 0.11 6.69 -0.38
C MET A 78 -1.26 6.06 -0.51
N ILE A 79 -1.57 5.17 0.43
CA ILE A 79 -2.84 4.45 0.46
C ILE A 79 -3.35 4.32 1.89
N MET A 80 -4.65 4.55 2.08
CA MET A 80 -5.30 4.42 3.38
C MET A 80 -6.64 3.69 3.26
N PRO A 81 -6.82 2.55 3.94
CA PRO A 81 -8.11 1.86 4.00
C PRO A 81 -9.11 2.66 4.84
N LEU A 82 -10.35 2.80 4.35
CA LEU A 82 -11.39 3.66 4.93
C LEU A 82 -12.52 2.90 5.63
N ASN A 83 -12.87 1.69 5.19
CA ASN A 83 -14.01 0.95 5.71
C ASN A 83 -13.67 -0.40 6.34
N ASP A 84 -12.56 -1.01 5.96
CA ASP A 84 -12.09 -2.32 6.44
C ASP A 84 -10.57 -2.30 6.59
N ASP A 85 -9.98 -3.30 7.22
CA ASP A 85 -8.55 -3.57 7.08
C ASP A 85 -8.26 -3.99 5.64
N MET A 86 -7.06 -3.69 5.15
CA MET A 86 -6.64 -4.14 3.83
C MET A 86 -5.46 -5.10 3.90
N ILE A 87 -5.34 -5.94 2.90
CA ILE A 87 -4.14 -6.74 2.64
C ILE A 87 -3.39 -6.05 1.51
N LEU A 88 -2.17 -5.61 1.81
CA LEU A 88 -1.26 -4.99 0.85
C LEU A 88 -0.06 -5.90 0.62
N HIS A 89 0.18 -6.27 -0.64
CA HIS A 89 1.38 -7.00 -1.02
C HIS A 89 2.39 -6.06 -1.67
N VAL A 90 3.66 -6.25 -1.34
CA VAL A 90 4.76 -5.42 -1.80
C VAL A 90 6.01 -6.26 -2.05
N ALA A 91 6.82 -5.84 -3.03
CA ALA A 91 8.14 -6.40 -3.23
C ALA A 91 9.18 -5.27 -3.39
N PRO A 92 10.46 -5.52 -3.09
CA PRO A 92 11.48 -4.49 -3.15
C PRO A 92 11.72 -4.02 -4.60
N PRO A 93 12.24 -2.79 -4.78
CA PRO A 93 12.67 -2.29 -6.08
C PRO A 93 13.63 -3.25 -6.79
N SER A 94 13.44 -3.39 -8.07
CA SER A 94 14.32 -4.20 -8.94
C SER A 94 14.40 -3.55 -10.32
N ALA A 95 15.36 -3.98 -11.14
CA ALA A 95 15.62 -3.39 -12.47
C ALA A 95 14.55 -3.81 -13.51
N GLY A 96 13.28 -3.48 -13.25
CA GLY A 96 12.15 -3.75 -14.14
C GLY A 96 11.74 -5.23 -14.23
N LYS A 97 12.29 -6.09 -13.38
CA LYS A 97 11.91 -7.50 -13.30
C LYS A 97 11.26 -7.78 -11.96
N PRO A 98 10.04 -8.33 -11.92
CA PRO A 98 9.41 -8.77 -10.68
C PRO A 98 10.32 -9.74 -9.92
N LEU A 99 10.26 -9.66 -8.60
CA LEU A 99 10.96 -10.56 -7.67
C LEU A 99 9.92 -11.25 -6.77
N PRO A 100 9.12 -12.19 -7.29
CA PRO A 100 8.03 -12.80 -6.54
C PRO A 100 8.50 -13.48 -5.24
N GLU A 101 9.73 -13.98 -5.21
CA GLU A 101 10.34 -14.61 -4.04
C GLU A 101 10.57 -13.65 -2.85
N TYR A 102 10.64 -12.34 -3.12
CA TYR A 102 10.78 -11.29 -2.10
C TYR A 102 9.47 -10.57 -1.79
N THR A 103 8.37 -11.00 -2.40
CA THR A 103 7.06 -10.42 -2.12
C THR A 103 6.59 -10.80 -0.73
N ARG A 104 6.09 -9.80 -0.02
CA ARG A 104 5.47 -9.93 1.30
C ARG A 104 4.06 -9.36 1.26
N ALA A 105 3.19 -9.86 2.12
CA ALA A 105 1.82 -9.39 2.25
C ALA A 105 1.58 -8.95 3.70
N PHE A 106 1.00 -7.78 3.90
CA PHE A 106 0.76 -7.19 5.22
C PHE A 106 -0.73 -6.96 5.46
N LEU A 107 -1.18 -7.26 6.68
CA LEU A 107 -2.47 -6.79 7.16
C LEU A 107 -2.31 -5.33 7.62
N VAL A 108 -2.92 -4.42 6.90
CA VAL A 108 -2.91 -2.99 7.21
C VAL A 108 -4.22 -2.64 7.89
N PRO A 109 -4.20 -2.23 9.15
CA PRO A 109 -5.41 -1.83 9.86
C PRO A 109 -6.09 -0.63 9.21
N LYS A 110 -7.42 -0.62 9.28
CA LYS A 110 -8.24 0.52 8.88
C LYS A 110 -7.68 1.83 9.45
N HIS A 111 -7.74 2.92 8.66
CA HIS A 111 -7.21 4.25 8.98
C HIS A 111 -5.68 4.32 9.19
N THR A 112 -4.94 3.33 8.74
CA THR A 112 -3.48 3.38 8.68
C THR A 112 -3.05 3.87 7.31
N LEU A 113 -2.40 5.05 7.27
CA LEU A 113 -1.83 5.60 6.05
C LEU A 113 -0.49 4.94 5.77
N ILE A 114 -0.40 4.26 4.66
CA ILE A 114 0.83 3.69 4.10
C ILE A 114 1.44 4.72 3.15
N LYS A 115 2.76 4.85 3.15
CA LYS A 115 3.54 5.52 2.11
C LYS A 115 4.56 4.51 1.57
N MET A 116 4.32 4.00 0.37
CA MET A 116 5.28 3.16 -0.36
C MET A 116 6.32 4.03 -1.04
N ASN A 117 7.57 3.63 -0.98
CA ASN A 117 8.65 4.29 -1.70
C ASN A 117 8.49 4.11 -3.22
N ALA A 118 9.06 5.02 -4.00
CA ALA A 118 9.18 4.82 -5.45
C ALA A 118 9.86 3.49 -5.78
N CYS A 119 9.47 2.90 -6.91
CA CYS A 119 9.96 1.62 -7.41
C CYS A 119 9.58 0.38 -6.59
N VAL A 120 8.82 0.50 -5.52
CA VAL A 120 8.27 -0.66 -4.81
C VAL A 120 7.20 -1.32 -5.67
N TRP A 121 7.35 -2.62 -5.89
CA TRP A 121 6.35 -3.42 -6.58
C TRP A 121 5.12 -3.64 -5.68
N HIS A 122 3.94 -3.43 -6.23
CA HIS A 122 2.66 -3.59 -5.54
C HIS A 122 1.53 -3.82 -6.57
N LEU A 123 0.31 -3.87 -6.12
CA LEU A 123 -0.91 -3.74 -6.92
C LEU A 123 -2.01 -3.23 -5.98
N ALA A 124 -3.21 -3.00 -6.52
CA ALA A 124 -4.38 -2.64 -5.74
C ALA A 124 -4.51 -3.51 -4.48
N PRO A 125 -4.82 -2.94 -3.30
CA PRO A 125 -4.97 -3.69 -2.06
C PRO A 125 -6.19 -4.60 -2.12
N LEU A 126 -6.19 -5.64 -1.28
CA LEU A 126 -7.31 -6.58 -1.19
C LEU A 126 -8.10 -6.34 0.11
N PRO A 127 -9.45 -6.54 0.12
CA PRO A 127 -10.23 -6.52 1.35
C PRO A 127 -9.81 -7.63 2.31
N ALA A 128 -9.60 -7.29 3.57
CA ALA A 128 -9.28 -8.31 4.57
C ALA A 128 -10.51 -9.09 5.01
N ASN A 129 -11.63 -8.42 5.28
CA ASN A 129 -12.84 -9.02 5.83
C ASN A 129 -14.10 -8.67 5.01
N ALA A 130 -14.28 -7.39 4.67
CA ALA A 130 -15.46 -6.88 3.98
C ALA A 130 -15.62 -7.46 2.56
N PRO A 131 -16.83 -7.49 2.01
CA PRO A 131 -17.05 -7.89 0.61
C PRO A 131 -16.47 -6.90 -0.39
N GLU A 132 -16.28 -5.64 0.02
CA GLU A 132 -15.66 -4.58 -0.78
C GLU A 132 -14.84 -3.66 0.14
N LEU A 133 -13.61 -3.40 -0.26
CA LEU A 133 -12.72 -2.41 0.34
C LEU A 133 -12.93 -1.07 -0.35
N CYS A 134 -13.08 -0.01 0.43
CA CYS A 134 -12.87 1.36 -0.01
C CYS A 134 -11.56 1.88 0.58
N ALA A 135 -10.65 2.32 -0.25
CA ALA A 135 -9.41 2.94 0.19
C ALA A 135 -9.18 4.27 -0.55
N MET A 136 -8.41 5.16 0.06
CA MET A 136 -7.94 6.40 -0.55
C MET A 136 -6.52 6.17 -1.09
N ILE A 137 -6.34 6.46 -2.37
CA ILE A 137 -5.04 6.51 -3.03
C ILE A 137 -4.62 7.98 -3.17
N VAL A 138 -3.36 8.28 -2.87
CA VAL A 138 -2.78 9.61 -3.08
C VAL A 138 -1.54 9.48 -3.95
N LEU A 139 -1.65 10.00 -5.15
CA LEU A 139 -0.62 9.98 -6.19
C LEU A 139 -0.56 11.34 -6.89
N PRO A 140 0.53 11.69 -7.56
CA PRO A 140 0.54 12.78 -8.50
C PRO A 140 -0.54 12.65 -9.56
N GLU A 141 -1.04 13.78 -10.04
CA GLU A 141 -2.02 13.82 -11.12
C GLU A 141 -1.49 13.08 -12.36
N CYS A 142 -2.35 12.26 -12.98
CA CYS A 142 -2.02 11.47 -14.17
C CYS A 142 -0.91 10.42 -14.01
N THR A 143 -0.61 9.94 -12.81
CA THR A 143 0.42 8.91 -12.58
C THR A 143 0.19 7.67 -13.45
N TYR A 144 -1.04 7.18 -13.58
CA TYR A 144 -1.34 5.99 -14.39
C TYR A 144 -1.07 6.16 -15.89
N MET A 145 -0.97 7.39 -16.38
CA MET A 145 -0.58 7.67 -17.77
C MET A 145 0.92 7.91 -17.92
N ASN A 146 1.57 8.43 -16.87
CA ASN A 146 2.93 8.99 -16.99
C ASN A 146 3.99 8.17 -16.26
N ASP A 147 3.64 7.46 -15.20
CA ASP A 147 4.58 6.78 -14.31
C ASP A 147 3.97 5.52 -13.68
N CYS A 148 3.31 4.69 -14.47
CA CYS A 148 2.82 3.40 -14.02
C CYS A 148 3.29 2.31 -14.97
N THR A 149 4.10 1.39 -14.44
CA THR A 149 4.54 0.20 -15.19
C THR A 149 3.86 -1.03 -14.59
N VAL A 150 2.99 -1.64 -15.37
CA VAL A 150 2.31 -2.89 -15.01
C VAL A 150 3.00 -4.05 -15.72
N VAL A 151 3.25 -5.13 -14.97
CA VAL A 151 3.86 -6.36 -15.49
C VAL A 151 2.96 -7.54 -15.16
N GLU A 152 2.55 -8.27 -16.21
CA GLU A 152 1.89 -9.55 -16.06
C GLU A 152 2.90 -10.61 -15.62
N LEU A 153 2.56 -11.33 -14.56
CA LEU A 153 3.39 -12.41 -14.04
C LEU A 153 3.21 -13.68 -14.86
N LYS A 154 4.31 -14.37 -15.19
CA LYS A 154 4.24 -15.69 -15.80
C LYS A 154 3.59 -16.68 -14.83
N ASP A 155 3.10 -17.80 -15.33
CA ASP A 155 2.39 -18.80 -14.53
C ASP A 155 3.19 -19.30 -13.31
N ASP A 156 4.50 -19.40 -13.43
CA ASP A 156 5.42 -19.82 -12.36
C ASP A 156 5.79 -18.69 -11.39
N GLU A 157 5.55 -17.42 -11.78
CA GLU A 157 5.75 -16.21 -10.98
C GLU A 157 4.51 -15.80 -10.19
N GLN A 158 3.31 -16.28 -10.59
CA GLN A 158 2.05 -15.99 -9.91
C GLN A 158 2.00 -16.59 -8.50
N PHE A 159 1.29 -15.94 -7.61
CA PHE A 159 1.19 -16.37 -6.21
C PHE A 159 -0.22 -16.13 -5.65
N ILE A 160 -0.52 -16.88 -4.57
CA ILE A 160 -1.75 -16.73 -3.79
C ILE A 160 -1.40 -16.11 -2.45
N ILE A 161 -2.24 -15.18 -1.98
CA ILE A 161 -2.13 -14.60 -0.64
C ILE A 161 -3.11 -15.35 0.27
N GLU A 162 -2.60 -15.87 1.38
CA GLU A 162 -3.38 -16.53 2.43
C GLU A 162 -3.38 -15.66 3.71
N LYS A 163 -4.59 -15.41 4.24
CA LYS A 163 -4.80 -14.70 5.49
C LYS A 163 -4.75 -15.66 6.68
#